data_aa63a5f0afde9c6b966ba88f8cb06ac2
#
_entry.id   aa63a5f0afde9c6b966ba88f8cb06ac2
#
_cell.length_a   1.000
_cell.length_b   1.000
_cell.length_c   1.000
_cell.angle_alpha   90.00
_cell.angle_beta   90.00
_cell.angle_gamma   90.00
#
_symmetry.space_group_name_H-M   'P 1'
#
loop_
_entity.id
_entity.type
_entity.pdbx_description
1 polymer ?
#
loop_
_entity_poly.entity_id
_entity_poly.type
_entity_poly.pdbx_seq_one_letter_code
_entity_poly.pdbx_strand_id
1 'polypeptide(L)'
;MRTVLAIALITVLLPVAANAKPNADNISASEITEGFRISPIPEAQLTFKRGQRASVGRGSYIVNATGGCGGCHSFPEFLAGTPGDPFGPMPPAQTLKTITSANYNTAHYLAGGQCFGPFMARNITPDSDSGLPADLSEADFINMMRTGADLECANDMTDPICAIEPPTPVLQVMPWPAYHNVTDRGLKDIYAYLAALPHAEPCNTPADGCPVGAAPYAYPNTADCPNPAPAQ
;
A
#
# COMPACT_ATOMS: atom_id res chain seq x y z
N MET A 1 14.43 -21.97 84.60
CA MET A 1 14.94 -21.96 83.22
C MET A 1 13.79 -21.58 82.30
N ARG A 2 13.77 -20.35 81.76
CA ARG A 2 12.75 -19.90 80.79
C ARG A 2 13.41 -19.82 79.41
N THR A 3 12.96 -20.71 78.52
CA THR A 3 13.42 -20.83 77.15
C THR A 3 12.68 -19.76 76.31
N VAL A 4 13.41 -18.79 75.78
CA VAL A 4 12.84 -17.78 74.84
C VAL A 4 12.96 -18.33 73.43
N LEU A 5 11.81 -18.55 72.81
CA LEU A 5 11.71 -19.00 71.42
C LEU A 5 11.76 -17.76 70.51
N ALA A 6 12.86 -17.62 69.78
CA ALA A 6 12.98 -16.55 68.79
C ALA A 6 12.31 -16.98 67.44
N ILE A 7 11.25 -16.31 67.07
CA ILE A 7 10.55 -16.49 65.79
C ILE A 7 11.26 -15.56 64.78
N ALA A 8 11.97 -16.15 63.83
CA ALA A 8 12.54 -15.44 62.68
C ALA A 8 11.44 -15.17 61.62
N LEU A 9 11.10 -13.97 61.43
CA LEU A 9 10.22 -13.53 60.32
C LEU A 9 11.03 -13.52 59.02
N ILE A 10 10.75 -14.50 58.14
CA ILE A 10 11.29 -14.52 56.78
C ILE A 10 10.37 -13.67 55.89
N THR A 11 10.79 -12.44 55.57
CA THR A 11 10.17 -11.59 54.60
C THR A 11 10.49 -12.08 53.21
N VAL A 12 9.54 -12.76 52.55
CA VAL A 12 9.64 -13.13 51.13
C VAL A 12 9.32 -11.88 50.30
N LEU A 13 10.38 -11.26 49.76
CA LEU A 13 10.26 -10.23 48.74
C LEU A 13 9.87 -10.92 47.41
N LEU A 14 8.56 -10.89 47.09
CA LEU A 14 8.09 -11.25 45.75
C LEU A 14 8.59 -10.17 44.76
N PRO A 15 9.23 -10.54 43.64
CA PRO A 15 9.54 -9.58 42.60
C PRO A 15 8.22 -9.04 42.02
N VAL A 16 7.98 -7.75 42.18
CA VAL A 16 6.94 -7.05 41.43
C VAL A 16 7.36 -7.13 39.98
N ALA A 17 6.69 -7.99 39.20
CA ALA A 17 6.81 -7.97 37.77
C ALA A 17 6.39 -6.57 37.31
N ALA A 18 7.37 -5.75 36.94
CA ALA A 18 7.10 -4.48 36.29
C ALA A 18 6.28 -4.81 35.03
N ASN A 19 5.02 -4.42 35.02
CA ASN A 19 4.21 -4.39 33.80
C ASN A 19 4.92 -3.42 32.85
N ALA A 20 5.86 -3.92 32.05
CA ALA A 20 6.40 -3.21 30.93
C ALA A 20 5.19 -2.86 30.05
N LYS A 21 4.88 -1.57 29.93
CA LYS A 21 3.92 -1.09 28.93
C LYS A 21 4.35 -1.75 27.60
N PRO A 22 3.40 -2.32 26.82
CA PRO A 22 3.75 -2.87 25.53
C PRO A 22 4.49 -1.76 24.78
N ASN A 23 5.78 -2.00 24.51
CA ASN A 23 6.64 -1.01 23.91
C ASN A 23 6.08 -0.81 22.50
N ALA A 24 5.86 0.44 22.09
CA ALA A 24 5.45 0.76 20.70
C ALA A 24 6.38 0.07 19.67
N ASP A 25 7.61 -0.21 20.06
CA ASP A 25 8.59 -0.97 19.27
C ASP A 25 8.21 -2.44 19.06
N ASN A 26 7.48 -3.09 19.98
CA ASN A 26 7.08 -4.50 19.82
C ASN A 26 5.89 -4.67 18.87
N ILE A 27 4.95 -3.74 18.85
CA ILE A 27 3.86 -3.73 17.87
C ILE A 27 4.44 -3.55 16.47
N SER A 28 5.39 -2.64 16.34
CA SER A 28 6.12 -2.38 15.11
C SER A 28 6.89 -3.59 14.58
N ALA A 29 7.44 -4.46 15.43
CA ALA A 29 8.19 -5.64 15.00
C ALA A 29 7.32 -6.70 14.32
N SER A 30 6.09 -6.91 14.80
CA SER A 30 5.14 -7.83 14.17
C SER A 30 4.66 -7.30 12.81
N GLU A 31 4.38 -5.99 12.71
CA GLU A 31 3.98 -5.36 11.45
C GLU A 31 5.10 -5.42 10.40
N ILE A 32 6.37 -5.23 10.81
CA ILE A 32 7.52 -5.35 9.91
C ILE A 32 7.62 -6.76 9.33
N THR A 33 7.53 -7.78 10.19
CA THR A 33 7.65 -9.18 9.77
C THR A 33 6.48 -9.57 8.87
N GLU A 34 5.28 -9.20 9.28
CA GLU A 34 4.07 -9.47 8.50
C GLU A 34 4.09 -8.73 7.17
N GLY A 35 4.54 -7.47 7.14
CA GLY A 35 4.64 -6.69 5.92
C GLY A 35 5.51 -7.36 4.85
N PHE A 36 6.68 -7.89 5.22
CA PHE A 36 7.49 -8.66 4.27
C PHE A 36 6.85 -9.98 3.87
N ARG A 37 6.12 -10.63 4.78
CA ARG A 37 5.44 -11.89 4.51
C ARG A 37 4.29 -11.75 3.51
N ILE A 38 3.54 -10.64 3.58
CA ILE A 38 2.36 -10.38 2.72
C ILE A 38 2.70 -9.58 1.46
N SER A 39 3.90 -9.03 1.37
CA SER A 39 4.33 -8.29 0.18
C SER A 39 4.24 -9.16 -1.07
N PRO A 40 3.56 -8.72 -2.13
CA PRO A 40 3.59 -9.41 -3.42
C PRO A 40 5.00 -9.47 -4.02
N ILE A 41 5.81 -8.45 -3.76
CA ILE A 41 7.22 -8.41 -4.17
C ILE A 41 8.09 -8.94 -3.03
N PRO A 42 8.83 -10.04 -3.22
CA PRO A 42 9.70 -10.62 -2.20
C PRO A 42 10.76 -9.63 -1.70
N GLU A 43 11.11 -9.69 -0.40
CA GLU A 43 12.13 -8.82 0.22
C GLU A 43 13.44 -8.78 -0.58
N ALA A 44 13.84 -9.89 -1.19
CA ALA A 44 15.07 -9.98 -2.00
C ALA A 44 15.04 -9.16 -3.30
N GLN A 45 13.87 -8.73 -3.75
CA GLN A 45 13.68 -7.90 -4.94
C GLN A 45 13.46 -6.42 -4.59
N LEU A 46 13.32 -6.09 -3.29
CA LEU A 46 13.17 -4.72 -2.83
C LEU A 46 14.55 -4.06 -2.69
N THR A 47 14.66 -2.81 -3.12
CA THR A 47 15.90 -2.03 -3.05
C THR A 47 15.84 -1.00 -1.94
N PHE A 48 16.57 -1.19 -0.84
CA PHE A 48 16.63 -0.24 0.26
C PHE A 48 17.92 -0.36 1.07
N LYS A 49 18.26 0.69 1.81
CA LYS A 49 19.42 0.68 2.71
C LYS A 49 19.09 -0.13 3.96
N ARG A 50 20.10 -0.83 4.52
CA ARG A 50 19.93 -1.71 5.70
C ARG A 50 19.17 -1.02 6.87
N GLY A 51 19.40 0.26 7.11
CA GLY A 51 18.72 1.03 8.16
C GLY A 51 17.23 1.32 7.89
N GLN A 52 16.75 1.11 6.67
CA GLN A 52 15.36 1.37 6.27
C GLN A 52 14.47 0.12 6.36
N ARG A 53 15.03 -1.06 6.66
CA ARG A 53 14.28 -2.31 6.68
C ARG A 53 13.00 -2.24 7.52
N ALA A 54 13.06 -1.60 8.68
CA ALA A 54 11.88 -1.45 9.54
C ALA A 54 10.79 -0.59 8.90
N SER A 55 11.17 0.53 8.27
CA SER A 55 10.22 1.39 7.57
C SER A 55 9.61 0.70 6.35
N VAL A 56 10.43 0.03 5.54
CA VAL A 56 9.98 -0.71 4.36
C VAL A 56 9.01 -1.83 4.75
N GLY A 57 9.34 -2.65 5.75
CA GLY A 57 8.46 -3.75 6.19
C GLY A 57 7.13 -3.23 6.75
N ARG A 58 7.15 -2.17 7.57
CA ARG A 58 5.93 -1.59 8.09
C ARG A 58 5.14 -0.85 7.00
N GLY A 59 5.81 -0.17 6.06
CA GLY A 59 5.18 0.42 4.89
C GLY A 59 4.44 -0.62 4.05
N SER A 60 5.08 -1.78 3.81
CA SER A 60 4.43 -2.91 3.15
C SER A 60 3.19 -3.40 3.91
N TYR A 61 3.27 -3.50 5.24
CA TYR A 61 2.09 -3.85 6.05
C TYR A 61 0.95 -2.86 5.87
N ILE A 62 1.24 -1.55 5.89
CA ILE A 62 0.20 -0.53 5.70
C ILE A 62 -0.39 -0.62 4.28
N VAL A 63 0.45 -0.72 3.25
CA VAL A 63 0.01 -0.76 1.85
C VAL A 63 -0.84 -1.99 1.55
N ASN A 64 -0.45 -3.17 2.06
CA ASN A 64 -1.07 -4.45 1.68
C ASN A 64 -2.14 -4.95 2.66
N ALA A 65 -2.06 -4.59 3.95
CA ALA A 65 -3.00 -5.10 4.95
C ALA A 65 -4.09 -4.09 5.34
N THR A 66 -3.72 -2.82 5.55
CA THR A 66 -4.64 -1.84 6.13
C THR A 66 -5.08 -0.76 5.16
N GLY A 67 -4.22 -0.39 4.21
CA GLY A 67 -4.50 0.63 3.20
C GLY A 67 -5.18 0.08 1.96
N GLY A 68 -4.93 -1.19 1.60
CA GLY A 68 -5.52 -1.84 0.44
C GLY A 68 -5.18 -1.14 -0.89
N CYS A 69 -3.98 -0.57 -0.99
CA CYS A 69 -3.59 0.25 -2.15
C CYS A 69 -3.63 -0.55 -3.46
N GLY A 70 -3.31 -1.86 -3.39
CA GLY A 70 -3.33 -2.75 -4.55
C GLY A 70 -4.69 -2.83 -5.22
N GLY A 71 -5.79 -2.79 -4.47
CA GLY A 71 -7.14 -2.87 -5.03
C GLY A 71 -7.52 -1.75 -5.99
N CYS A 72 -6.79 -0.64 -5.96
CA CYS A 72 -6.97 0.46 -6.91
C CYS A 72 -5.76 0.61 -7.83
N HIS A 73 -4.54 0.47 -7.29
CA HIS A 73 -3.30 0.77 -8.00
C HIS A 73 -2.64 -0.45 -8.65
N SER A 74 -3.27 -1.63 -8.63
CA SER A 74 -2.79 -2.81 -9.36
C SER A 74 -3.90 -3.32 -10.29
N PHE A 75 -3.65 -3.38 -11.59
CA PHE A 75 -4.66 -3.89 -12.52
C PHE A 75 -4.06 -4.87 -13.52
N PRO A 76 -4.59 -6.09 -13.58
CA PRO A 76 -5.40 -6.72 -12.54
C PRO A 76 -4.56 -6.99 -11.29
N GLU A 77 -5.16 -6.86 -10.09
CA GLU A 77 -4.44 -7.09 -8.82
C GLU A 77 -4.01 -8.55 -8.67
N PHE A 78 -4.90 -9.48 -9.05
CA PHE A 78 -4.67 -10.91 -8.97
C PHE A 78 -4.61 -11.55 -10.35
N LEU A 79 -3.84 -12.63 -10.48
CA LEU A 79 -3.81 -13.41 -11.69
C LEU A 79 -5.16 -14.10 -11.91
N ALA A 80 -5.63 -14.11 -13.17
CA ALA A 80 -6.91 -14.70 -13.55
C ALA A 80 -7.03 -16.16 -13.10
N GLY A 81 -8.16 -16.50 -12.50
CA GLY A 81 -8.46 -17.87 -12.03
C GLY A 81 -7.71 -18.28 -10.76
N THR A 82 -7.00 -17.37 -10.10
CA THR A 82 -6.36 -17.64 -8.82
C THR A 82 -7.26 -17.26 -7.64
N PRO A 83 -7.01 -17.78 -6.43
CA PRO A 83 -7.64 -17.27 -5.22
C PRO A 83 -7.39 -15.76 -5.07
N GLY A 84 -8.44 -14.99 -4.90
CA GLY A 84 -8.38 -13.52 -4.83
C GLY A 84 -8.83 -12.81 -6.11
N ASP A 85 -8.90 -13.50 -7.26
CA ASP A 85 -9.47 -12.94 -8.48
C ASP A 85 -10.97 -12.64 -8.28
N PRO A 86 -11.39 -11.35 -8.22
CA PRO A 86 -12.79 -10.98 -7.96
C PRO A 86 -13.69 -11.27 -9.17
N PHE A 87 -13.12 -11.48 -10.36
CA PHE A 87 -13.82 -11.72 -11.61
C PHE A 87 -13.79 -13.20 -12.01
N GLY A 88 -13.01 -14.01 -11.30
CA GLY A 88 -12.93 -15.45 -11.50
C GLY A 88 -14.10 -16.22 -10.88
N PRO A 89 -14.22 -17.53 -11.17
CA PRO A 89 -15.16 -18.36 -10.46
C PRO A 89 -14.83 -18.33 -8.97
N MET A 90 -15.83 -18.04 -8.14
CA MET A 90 -15.64 -17.93 -6.68
C MET A 90 -15.01 -19.24 -6.16
N PRO A 91 -13.76 -19.16 -5.65
CA PRO A 91 -13.10 -20.37 -5.15
C PRO A 91 -13.84 -20.91 -3.93
N PRO A 92 -13.80 -22.22 -3.67
CA PRO A 92 -14.34 -22.78 -2.43
C PRO A 92 -13.78 -22.01 -1.22
N ALA A 93 -14.60 -21.80 -0.19
CA ALA A 93 -14.25 -20.98 0.99
C ALA A 93 -12.91 -21.39 1.66
N GLN A 94 -12.47 -22.64 1.46
CA GLN A 94 -11.19 -23.13 1.98
C GLN A 94 -9.98 -22.56 1.22
N THR A 95 -10.12 -22.19 -0.06
CA THR A 95 -9.02 -21.66 -0.87
C THR A 95 -8.78 -20.17 -0.61
N LEU A 96 -9.77 -19.43 -0.09
CA LEU A 96 -9.60 -18.02 0.31
C LEU A 96 -8.58 -17.84 1.46
N LYS A 97 -8.25 -18.90 2.19
CA LYS A 97 -7.25 -18.86 3.28
C LYS A 97 -5.80 -18.92 2.78
N THR A 98 -5.59 -19.12 1.48
CA THR A 98 -4.27 -19.38 0.91
C THR A 98 -3.85 -18.35 -0.14
N ILE A 99 -4.32 -17.10 -0.02
CA ILE A 99 -3.79 -16.01 -0.85
C ILE A 99 -2.31 -15.81 -0.48
N THR A 100 -1.46 -15.99 -1.47
CA THR A 100 -0.01 -15.84 -1.35
C THR A 100 0.49 -14.87 -2.41
N SER A 101 1.76 -14.46 -2.33
CA SER A 101 2.38 -13.63 -3.37
C SER A 101 2.24 -14.22 -4.78
N ALA A 102 2.16 -15.55 -4.90
CA ALA A 102 1.96 -16.24 -6.18
C ALA A 102 0.57 -16.02 -6.82
N ASN A 103 -0.38 -15.46 -6.10
CA ASN A 103 -1.71 -15.14 -6.61
C ASN A 103 -1.80 -13.73 -7.17
N TYR A 104 -0.89 -12.84 -6.75
CA TYR A 104 -0.84 -11.46 -7.23
C TYR A 104 -0.22 -11.38 -8.64
N ASN A 105 -0.69 -10.42 -9.40
CA ASN A 105 -0.03 -10.03 -10.64
C ASN A 105 1.17 -9.13 -10.32
N THR A 106 2.29 -9.76 -9.98
CA THR A 106 3.50 -9.07 -9.54
C THR A 106 4.15 -8.21 -10.63
N ALA A 107 3.88 -8.50 -11.90
CA ALA A 107 4.40 -7.72 -13.03
C ALA A 107 3.80 -6.30 -13.07
N HIS A 108 2.57 -6.14 -12.59
CA HIS A 108 1.83 -4.87 -12.62
C HIS A 108 1.40 -4.42 -11.21
N TYR A 109 2.07 -4.93 -10.19
CA TYR A 109 1.78 -4.58 -8.81
C TYR A 109 2.06 -3.10 -8.55
N LEU A 110 1.02 -2.37 -8.15
CA LEU A 110 0.99 -0.93 -7.91
C LEU A 110 1.35 -0.06 -9.13
N ALA A 111 1.29 -0.63 -10.32
CA ALA A 111 1.57 0.09 -11.56
C ALA A 111 0.37 0.89 -12.11
N GLY A 112 -0.76 0.93 -11.39
CA GLY A 112 -1.94 1.67 -11.80
C GLY A 112 -2.82 0.94 -12.81
N GLY A 113 -3.55 1.70 -13.62
CA GLY A 113 -4.34 1.19 -14.75
C GLY A 113 -5.80 0.86 -14.44
N GLN A 114 -6.23 0.83 -13.18
CA GLN A 114 -7.64 0.62 -12.84
C GLN A 114 -8.48 1.86 -13.14
N CYS A 115 -9.51 1.73 -13.96
CA CYS A 115 -10.44 2.81 -14.27
C CYS A 115 -11.59 2.93 -13.25
N PHE A 116 -11.90 4.15 -12.86
CA PHE A 116 -13.02 4.55 -12.02
C PHE A 116 -13.80 5.68 -12.71
N GLY A 117 -14.69 5.32 -13.63
CA GLY A 117 -15.27 6.30 -14.55
C GLY A 117 -14.18 6.91 -15.43
N PRO A 118 -14.09 8.25 -15.52
CA PRO A 118 -13.07 8.91 -16.33
C PRO A 118 -11.68 8.91 -15.67
N PHE A 119 -11.56 8.49 -14.40
CA PHE A 119 -10.32 8.55 -13.67
C PHE A 119 -9.59 7.21 -13.72
N MET A 120 -8.30 7.25 -14.03
CA MET A 120 -7.42 6.09 -13.97
C MET A 120 -6.55 6.16 -12.71
N ALA A 121 -6.46 5.06 -11.97
CA ALA A 121 -5.51 4.96 -10.86
C ALA A 121 -4.08 5.05 -11.41
N ARG A 122 -3.29 5.94 -10.82
CA ARG A 122 -1.91 6.20 -11.25
C ARG A 122 -0.95 5.08 -10.86
N ASN A 123 0.14 5.00 -11.60
CA ASN A 123 1.30 4.21 -11.21
C ASN A 123 1.92 4.84 -9.96
N ILE A 124 2.07 4.05 -8.89
CA ILE A 124 2.70 4.51 -7.63
C ILE A 124 4.00 3.76 -7.33
N THR A 125 4.51 2.99 -8.30
CA THR A 125 5.88 2.44 -8.24
C THR A 125 6.89 3.55 -8.54
N PRO A 126 8.20 3.31 -8.31
CA PRO A 126 9.23 4.27 -8.73
C PRO A 126 9.15 4.56 -10.22
N ASP A 127 9.09 5.83 -10.59
CA ASP A 127 9.13 6.28 -11.97
C ASP A 127 10.44 5.88 -12.65
N SER A 128 10.42 5.59 -13.95
CA SER A 128 11.59 5.11 -14.69
C SER A 128 12.70 6.14 -14.82
N ASP A 129 12.36 7.43 -14.84
CA ASP A 129 13.30 8.52 -15.06
C ASP A 129 13.80 9.11 -13.74
N SER A 130 12.88 9.44 -12.83
CA SER A 130 13.21 10.05 -11.55
C SER A 130 13.58 9.04 -10.46
N GLY A 131 13.07 7.80 -10.56
CA GLY A 131 13.18 6.79 -9.52
C GLY A 131 12.35 7.08 -8.27
N LEU A 132 11.45 8.07 -8.33
CA LEU A 132 10.59 8.45 -7.21
C LEU A 132 9.21 7.76 -7.30
N PRO A 133 8.63 7.29 -6.20
CA PRO A 133 7.28 6.74 -6.20
C PRO A 133 6.27 7.74 -6.74
N ALA A 134 5.47 7.35 -7.73
CA ALA A 134 4.52 8.24 -8.40
C ALA A 134 5.15 9.55 -8.91
N ASP A 135 6.44 9.55 -9.21
CA ASP A 135 7.24 10.74 -9.55
C ASP A 135 7.16 11.87 -8.49
N LEU A 136 6.93 11.53 -7.23
CA LEU A 136 6.78 12.48 -6.13
C LEU A 136 7.93 12.37 -5.13
N SER A 137 8.41 13.51 -4.65
CA SER A 137 9.27 13.51 -3.46
C SER A 137 8.52 13.03 -2.21
N GLU A 138 9.23 12.60 -1.16
CA GLU A 138 8.61 12.22 0.12
C GLU A 138 7.72 13.35 0.67
N ALA A 139 8.17 14.60 0.54
CA ALA A 139 7.42 15.75 1.03
C ALA A 139 6.13 15.99 0.23
N ASP A 140 6.18 15.87 -1.10
CA ASP A 140 5.03 16.01 -1.97
C ASP A 140 4.02 14.88 -1.77
N PHE A 141 4.52 13.64 -1.65
CA PHE A 141 3.69 12.49 -1.31
C PHE A 141 2.94 12.70 0.02
N ILE A 142 3.63 13.13 1.07
CA ILE A 142 3.00 13.41 2.37
C ILE A 142 1.98 14.55 2.23
N ASN A 143 2.30 15.62 1.51
CA ASN A 143 1.39 16.72 1.27
C ASN A 143 0.13 16.25 0.54
N MET A 144 0.27 15.49 -0.55
CA MET A 144 -0.83 14.89 -1.28
C MET A 144 -1.72 14.03 -0.37
N MET A 145 -1.14 13.16 0.45
CA MET A 145 -1.89 12.30 1.37
C MET A 145 -2.61 13.10 2.46
N ARG A 146 -2.10 14.27 2.86
CA ARG A 146 -2.71 15.16 3.86
C ARG A 146 -3.83 16.03 3.31
N THR A 147 -3.67 16.53 2.10
CA THR A 147 -4.52 17.58 1.55
C THR A 147 -5.40 17.08 0.41
N GLY A 148 -5.06 15.96 -0.19
CA GLY A 148 -5.68 15.47 -1.41
C GLY A 148 -5.26 16.27 -2.64
N ALA A 149 -4.29 17.16 -2.54
CA ALA A 149 -3.85 17.96 -3.69
C ALA A 149 -3.43 17.06 -4.84
N ASP A 150 -4.02 17.25 -6.00
CA ASP A 150 -3.59 16.60 -7.23
C ASP A 150 -2.43 17.40 -7.85
N LEU A 151 -1.21 16.95 -7.56
CA LEU A 151 0.00 17.67 -7.95
C LEU A 151 0.26 17.59 -9.47
N GLU A 152 -0.20 16.54 -10.12
CA GLU A 152 -0.09 16.42 -11.57
C GLU A 152 -0.96 17.48 -12.24
N CYS A 153 -2.24 17.55 -11.90
CA CYS A 153 -3.14 18.55 -12.40
C CYS A 153 -2.77 19.98 -11.96
N ALA A 154 -2.14 20.15 -10.80
CA ALA A 154 -1.62 21.45 -10.41
C ALA A 154 -0.46 21.92 -11.30
N ASN A 155 0.30 20.99 -11.87
CA ASN A 155 1.45 21.29 -12.71
C ASN A 155 1.10 21.33 -14.22
N ASP A 156 0.13 20.52 -14.65
CA ASP A 156 -0.32 20.47 -16.05
C ASP A 156 -1.83 20.41 -16.15
N MET A 157 -2.45 21.59 -16.21
CA MET A 157 -3.91 21.74 -16.43
C MET A 157 -4.35 21.44 -17.88
N THR A 158 -3.43 21.06 -18.76
CA THR A 158 -3.76 20.71 -20.16
C THR A 158 -4.21 19.27 -20.30
N ASP A 159 -3.96 18.41 -19.31
CA ASP A 159 -4.49 17.05 -19.28
C ASP A 159 -6.02 17.11 -19.24
N PRO A 160 -6.73 16.40 -20.15
CA PRO A 160 -8.18 16.38 -20.20
C PRO A 160 -8.86 15.99 -18.88
N ILE A 161 -8.24 15.16 -18.06
CA ILE A 161 -8.77 14.80 -16.75
C ILE A 161 -8.77 15.99 -15.79
N CYS A 162 -7.76 16.84 -15.90
CA CYS A 162 -7.61 18.00 -15.05
C CYS A 162 -8.65 19.09 -15.41
N ALA A 163 -9.15 19.09 -16.64
CA ALA A 163 -10.20 20.01 -17.08
C ALA A 163 -11.58 19.75 -16.41
N ILE A 164 -11.81 18.54 -15.89
CA ILE A 164 -13.04 18.18 -15.17
C ILE A 164 -12.92 18.35 -13.65
N GLU A 165 -11.74 18.68 -13.17
CA GLU A 165 -11.49 18.93 -11.75
C GLU A 165 -11.90 20.37 -11.34
N PRO A 166 -12.19 20.58 -10.04
CA PRO A 166 -12.45 21.93 -9.53
C PRO A 166 -11.22 22.83 -9.68
N PRO A 167 -11.37 24.16 -9.57
CA PRO A 167 -10.27 25.13 -9.73
C PRO A 167 -9.05 24.88 -8.84
N THR A 168 -9.24 24.16 -7.74
CA THR A 168 -8.15 23.63 -6.90
C THR A 168 -8.13 22.13 -7.10
N PRO A 169 -7.20 21.59 -7.90
CA PRO A 169 -7.14 20.17 -8.20
C PRO A 169 -7.04 19.32 -6.93
N VAL A 170 -7.99 18.39 -6.78
CA VAL A 170 -8.05 17.47 -5.64
C VAL A 170 -8.27 16.07 -6.19
N LEU A 171 -7.47 15.12 -5.69
CA LEU A 171 -7.59 13.71 -6.06
C LEU A 171 -9.04 13.23 -5.99
N GLN A 172 -9.54 12.80 -7.12
CA GLN A 172 -10.84 12.17 -7.23
C GLN A 172 -10.72 10.68 -6.95
N VAL A 173 -11.77 10.05 -6.45
CA VAL A 173 -11.86 8.60 -6.18
C VAL A 173 -10.94 8.14 -5.05
N MET A 174 -9.65 8.50 -5.05
CA MET A 174 -8.73 8.12 -3.98
C MET A 174 -9.26 8.61 -2.62
N PRO A 175 -9.41 7.72 -1.61
CA PRO A 175 -9.98 8.08 -0.32
C PRO A 175 -8.96 8.82 0.59
N TRP A 176 -8.30 9.85 0.07
CA TRP A 176 -7.32 10.66 0.80
C TRP A 176 -7.84 11.21 2.15
N PRO A 177 -9.15 11.54 2.33
CA PRO A 177 -9.62 11.97 3.65
C PRO A 177 -9.45 10.92 4.74
N ALA A 178 -9.45 9.62 4.38
CA ALA A 178 -9.13 8.55 5.33
C ALA A 178 -7.63 8.52 5.63
N TYR A 179 -6.79 8.63 4.61
CA TYR A 179 -5.33 8.63 4.75
C TYR A 179 -4.77 9.89 5.39
N HIS A 180 -5.51 11.01 5.34
CA HIS A 180 -5.16 12.25 6.05
C HIS A 180 -4.78 12.02 7.52
N ASN A 181 -5.40 11.05 8.17
CA ASN A 181 -5.20 10.75 9.59
C ASN A 181 -4.08 9.73 9.86
N VAL A 182 -3.43 9.18 8.85
CA VAL A 182 -2.26 8.31 9.03
C VAL A 182 -1.14 9.14 9.67
N THR A 183 -0.44 8.60 10.66
CA THR A 183 0.66 9.31 11.33
C THR A 183 1.76 9.69 10.32
N ASP A 184 2.54 10.74 10.61
CA ASP A 184 3.68 11.13 9.76
C ASP A 184 4.66 9.96 9.56
N ARG A 185 4.89 9.20 10.62
CA ARG A 185 5.71 8.00 10.52
C ARG A 185 5.10 6.99 9.57
N GLY A 186 3.78 6.75 9.65
CA GLY A 186 3.08 5.83 8.75
C GLY A 186 3.19 6.24 7.29
N LEU A 187 3.02 7.54 6.97
CA LEU A 187 3.18 8.06 5.61
C LEU A 187 4.61 7.89 5.10
N LYS A 188 5.61 8.16 5.94
CA LYS A 188 7.03 7.92 5.60
C LYS A 188 7.34 6.44 5.38
N ASP A 189 6.71 5.55 6.14
CA ASP A 189 6.90 4.12 5.96
C ASP A 189 6.24 3.62 4.66
N ILE A 190 5.04 4.12 4.33
CA ILE A 190 4.41 3.87 3.03
C ILE A 190 5.36 4.30 1.91
N TYR A 191 5.85 5.55 1.95
CA TYR A 191 6.77 6.07 0.95
C TYR A 191 8.05 5.23 0.84
N ALA A 192 8.63 4.83 1.98
CA ALA A 192 9.84 4.00 2.00
C ALA A 192 9.61 2.62 1.35
N TYR A 193 8.43 2.04 1.52
CA TYR A 193 8.08 0.79 0.83
C TYR A 193 7.90 0.99 -0.66
N LEU A 194 7.13 2.01 -1.07
CA LEU A 194 6.93 2.33 -2.49
C LEU A 194 8.27 2.60 -3.18
N ALA A 195 9.16 3.37 -2.56
CA ALA A 195 10.50 3.66 -3.08
C ALA A 195 11.43 2.44 -3.13
N ALA A 196 11.12 1.39 -2.39
CA ALA A 196 11.89 0.14 -2.41
C ALA A 196 11.44 -0.82 -3.53
N LEU A 197 10.27 -0.61 -4.12
CA LEU A 197 9.74 -1.45 -5.19
C LEU A 197 10.57 -1.30 -6.47
N PRO A 198 10.63 -2.34 -7.31
CA PRO A 198 11.05 -2.15 -8.69
C PRO A 198 10.03 -1.29 -9.43
N HIS A 199 10.49 -0.54 -10.45
CA HIS A 199 9.59 0.07 -11.42
C HIS A 199 8.72 -1.01 -12.07
N ALA A 200 7.45 -0.71 -12.29
CA ALA A 200 6.52 -1.58 -13.01
C ALA A 200 5.65 -0.76 -13.96
N GLU A 201 5.35 -1.33 -15.13
CA GLU A 201 4.46 -0.70 -16.10
C GLU A 201 3.01 -1.14 -15.89
N PRO A 202 2.03 -0.30 -16.22
CA PRO A 202 0.63 -0.70 -16.26
C PRO A 202 0.40 -1.86 -17.23
N CYS A 203 -0.64 -2.64 -16.98
CA CYS A 203 -1.01 -3.77 -17.83
C CYS A 203 -1.49 -3.30 -19.20
N ASN A 204 -0.73 -3.58 -20.26
CA ASN A 204 -0.96 -3.04 -21.59
C ASN A 204 -1.44 -4.07 -22.61
N THR A 205 -1.15 -5.35 -22.42
CA THR A 205 -1.45 -6.39 -23.42
C THR A 205 -1.95 -7.68 -22.77
N PRO A 206 -2.76 -8.49 -23.49
CA PRO A 206 -3.13 -9.82 -23.03
C PRO A 206 -1.93 -10.75 -22.79
N ALA A 207 -0.81 -10.51 -23.46
CA ALA A 207 0.42 -11.27 -23.25
C ALA A 207 1.03 -11.06 -21.86
N ASP A 208 0.75 -9.92 -21.25
CA ASP A 208 1.20 -9.55 -19.89
C ASP A 208 0.23 -10.05 -18.81
N GLY A 209 -0.78 -10.87 -19.17
CA GLY A 209 -1.81 -11.33 -18.26
C GLY A 209 -2.95 -10.33 -18.07
N CYS A 210 -3.05 -9.32 -18.92
CA CYS A 210 -4.14 -8.38 -18.94
C CYS A 210 -5.45 -9.02 -19.37
N PRO A 211 -6.60 -8.62 -18.80
CA PRO A 211 -7.89 -9.14 -19.19
C PRO A 211 -8.14 -8.94 -20.69
N VAL A 212 -8.68 -9.96 -21.35
CA VAL A 212 -9.07 -9.88 -22.77
C VAL A 212 -10.18 -8.83 -22.90
N GLY A 213 -9.97 -7.82 -23.75
CA GLY A 213 -10.91 -6.71 -23.95
C GLY A 213 -10.68 -5.51 -23.01
N ALA A 214 -9.71 -5.60 -22.09
CA ALA A 214 -9.19 -4.40 -21.49
C ALA A 214 -8.54 -3.55 -22.59
N ALA A 215 -8.97 -2.32 -22.76
CA ALA A 215 -8.25 -1.39 -23.63
C ALA A 215 -6.80 -1.28 -23.14
N PRO A 216 -5.82 -1.09 -24.01
CA PRO A 216 -4.47 -0.83 -23.57
C PRO A 216 -4.51 0.43 -22.68
N TYR A 217 -4.32 0.25 -21.40
CA TYR A 217 -4.24 1.36 -20.46
C TYR A 217 -2.86 1.98 -20.61
N ALA A 218 -2.73 2.87 -21.58
CA ALA A 218 -1.52 3.67 -21.71
C ALA A 218 -1.53 4.73 -20.62
N TYR A 219 -0.76 4.52 -19.56
CA TYR A 219 -0.51 5.59 -18.59
C TYR A 219 0.37 6.67 -19.25
N PRO A 220 0.06 7.96 -19.13
CA PRO A 220 -1.01 8.57 -18.32
C PRO A 220 -2.30 8.89 -19.12
N ASN A 221 -2.66 8.11 -20.11
CA ASN A 221 -3.76 8.46 -21.01
C ASN A 221 -5.13 8.07 -20.42
N THR A 222 -5.73 8.98 -19.66
CA THR A 222 -7.10 8.86 -19.14
C THR A 222 -8.17 8.71 -20.22
N ALA A 223 -7.84 8.98 -21.50
CA ALA A 223 -8.75 8.77 -22.61
C ALA A 223 -9.18 7.30 -22.79
N ASP A 224 -8.41 6.37 -22.23
CA ASP A 224 -8.69 4.92 -22.29
C ASP A 224 -9.70 4.45 -21.25
N CYS A 225 -9.98 5.25 -20.22
CA CYS A 225 -11.05 4.95 -19.27
C CYS A 225 -12.42 5.26 -19.86
N PRO A 226 -13.42 4.36 -19.73
CA PRO A 226 -14.75 4.60 -20.24
C PRO A 226 -15.34 5.85 -19.58
N ASN A 227 -15.60 6.87 -20.39
CA ASN A 227 -16.33 8.05 -19.94
C ASN A 227 -17.71 7.59 -19.45
N PRO A 228 -18.15 7.92 -18.23
CA PRO A 228 -19.52 7.59 -17.83
C PRO A 228 -20.47 8.19 -18.85
N ALA A 229 -21.37 7.37 -19.40
CA ALA A 229 -22.42 7.87 -20.26
C ALA A 229 -23.10 9.03 -19.55
N PRO A 230 -23.40 10.16 -20.27
CA PRO A 230 -24.09 11.27 -19.65
C PRO A 230 -25.37 10.73 -19.00
N ALA A 231 -25.58 11.07 -17.73
CA ALA A 231 -26.79 10.68 -17.00
C ALA A 231 -27.99 11.05 -17.83
N GLN A 232 -28.80 10.03 -18.25
CA GLN A 232 -30.05 10.22 -18.98
C GLN A 232 -31.10 10.75 -18.04
#